data_c8ce5a5c4d7bead13d8c6f22adf40aea
#
_entry.id   c8ce5a5c4d7bead13d8c6f22adf40aea
#
_cell.length_a   1.000
_cell.length_b   1.000
_cell.length_c   1.000
_cell.angle_alpha   90.00
_cell.angle_beta   90.00
_cell.angle_gamma   90.00
#
_symmetry.space_group_name_H-M   'P 1'
#
loop_
_entity.id
_entity.type
_entity.pdbx_description
1 polymer ?
#
loop_
_entity_poly.entity_id
_entity_poly.type
_entity_poly.pdbx_seq_one_letter_code
_entity_poly.pdbx_strand_id
1 'polypeptide(L)'
;DIEGYRLTGLEALVFGARLEISKVRPGLGSGETAQTNFLTDVFGPVAKALLDYASAGYKRLVIIPDGPLHFFPFHLMNLGDGLLADHFLTTIAPSVRHAVPTLVHPDRGGRAVSSFGMSFSSGEGQYSALPGANSESTTVASAFGESCFQDNEATKERVLAALSRDRRVHIATHGSHHPSAPAFQSIVLSDGEGGLVRLFAYEVLSLDLRGLEVVSLGACETGLGRVDLFGNLRGITSSLLARGERCVIAALWPVSDAAAELFFGTFYRELAAGTDAPQAFQAAQFLTRTQFPALRDWAPIVYIGSALGPVGAEKSSSTS
;
A
#
# COMPACT_ATOMS: atom_id res chain seq x y z
N ASP A 1 10.14 -24.16 -24.60
CA ASP A 1 9.88 -22.87 -23.95
C ASP A 1 8.46 -22.74 -23.39
N ILE A 2 8.05 -23.73 -22.64
CA ILE A 2 6.76 -23.75 -21.95
C ILE A 2 6.76 -22.74 -20.79
N GLU A 3 7.89 -22.46 -20.18
CA GLU A 3 8.02 -21.50 -19.08
C GLU A 3 7.85 -20.04 -19.53
N GLY A 4 8.44 -19.64 -20.64
CA GLY A 4 8.27 -18.27 -21.17
C GLY A 4 6.85 -17.97 -21.61
N TYR A 5 6.12 -18.94 -22.14
CA TYR A 5 4.73 -18.75 -22.55
C TYR A 5 3.77 -18.66 -21.34
N ARG A 6 4.05 -19.35 -20.26
CA ARG A 6 3.28 -19.28 -19.01
C ARG A 6 3.47 -17.93 -18.30
N LEU A 7 4.69 -17.41 -18.26
CA LEU A 7 4.99 -16.12 -17.64
C LEU A 7 4.32 -14.96 -18.40
N THR A 8 4.41 -14.93 -19.73
CA THR A 8 3.76 -13.91 -20.54
C THR A 8 2.23 -14.01 -20.48
N GLY A 9 1.67 -15.20 -20.39
CA GLY A 9 0.23 -15.40 -20.19
C GLY A 9 -0.23 -14.88 -18.82
N LEU A 10 0.50 -15.15 -17.76
CA LEU A 10 0.18 -14.67 -16.41
C LEU A 10 0.35 -13.15 -16.26
N GLU A 11 1.38 -12.57 -16.85
CA GLU A 11 1.54 -11.10 -16.91
C GLU A 11 0.38 -10.41 -17.62
N ALA A 12 -0.01 -10.91 -18.79
CA ALA A 12 -1.14 -10.38 -19.53
C ALA A 12 -2.45 -10.50 -18.74
N LEU A 13 -2.62 -11.59 -18.01
CA LEU A 13 -3.78 -11.89 -17.18
C LEU A 13 -3.86 -10.95 -15.97
N VAL A 14 -2.78 -10.76 -15.23
CA VAL A 14 -2.71 -9.84 -14.09
C VAL A 14 -2.89 -8.39 -14.55
N PHE A 15 -2.24 -8.00 -15.64
CA PHE A 15 -2.36 -6.66 -16.19
C PHE A 15 -3.77 -6.41 -16.73
N GLY A 16 -4.35 -7.38 -17.43
CA GLY A 16 -5.71 -7.31 -17.95
C GLY A 16 -6.75 -7.17 -16.82
N ALA A 17 -6.65 -7.99 -15.79
CA ALA A 17 -7.53 -7.91 -14.62
C ALA A 17 -7.47 -6.53 -13.95
N ARG A 18 -6.27 -5.98 -13.73
CA ARG A 18 -6.08 -4.63 -13.17
C ARG A 18 -6.68 -3.55 -14.07
N LEU A 19 -6.42 -3.62 -15.38
CA LEU A 19 -6.93 -2.63 -16.32
C LEU A 19 -8.45 -2.61 -16.36
N GLU A 20 -9.08 -3.78 -16.34
CA GLU A 20 -10.54 -3.88 -16.31
C GLU A 20 -11.13 -3.34 -15.01
N ILE A 21 -10.57 -3.71 -13.85
CA ILE A 21 -11.01 -3.20 -12.54
C ILE A 21 -10.86 -1.67 -12.46
N SER A 22 -9.76 -1.12 -12.97
CA SER A 22 -9.51 0.33 -12.92
C SER A 22 -10.45 1.15 -13.82
N LYS A 23 -11.05 0.54 -14.85
CA LYS A 23 -11.96 1.20 -15.81
C LYS A 23 -13.44 1.16 -15.41
N VAL A 24 -13.81 0.37 -14.40
CA VAL A 24 -15.23 0.19 -14.01
C VAL A 24 -15.81 1.51 -13.55
N ARG A 25 -16.82 1.99 -14.28
CA ARG A 25 -17.61 3.17 -13.90
C ARG A 25 -18.72 2.77 -12.94
N PRO A 26 -19.06 3.61 -11.94
CA PRO A 26 -20.20 3.35 -11.06
C PRO A 26 -21.49 3.17 -11.85
N GLY A 27 -22.26 2.11 -11.57
CA GLY A 27 -23.61 1.89 -12.11
C GLY A 27 -23.75 0.79 -13.17
N LEU A 28 -22.69 0.08 -13.55
CA LEU A 28 -22.77 -1.08 -14.43
C LEU A 28 -22.55 -2.38 -13.63
N GLY A 29 -23.55 -2.79 -12.85
CA GLY A 29 -23.51 -3.91 -11.90
C GLY A 29 -23.21 -5.31 -12.48
N SER A 30 -23.00 -5.48 -13.77
CA SER A 30 -22.62 -6.75 -14.38
C SER A 30 -21.11 -6.95 -14.55
N GLY A 31 -20.32 -5.88 -14.47
CA GLY A 31 -18.88 -5.94 -14.64
C GLY A 31 -18.13 -6.45 -13.39
N GLU A 32 -18.57 -6.05 -12.20
CA GLU A 32 -17.89 -6.40 -10.94
C GLU A 32 -17.94 -7.91 -10.64
N THR A 33 -19.10 -8.54 -10.84
CA THR A 33 -19.28 -9.98 -10.63
C THR A 33 -18.44 -10.81 -11.62
N ALA A 34 -18.37 -10.39 -12.88
CA ALA A 34 -17.58 -11.09 -13.90
C ALA A 34 -16.07 -11.00 -13.60
N GLN A 35 -15.61 -9.86 -13.07
CA GLN A 35 -14.20 -9.64 -12.72
C GLN A 35 -13.78 -10.46 -11.51
N THR A 36 -14.61 -10.50 -10.46
CA THR A 36 -14.32 -11.32 -9.26
C THR A 36 -14.43 -12.82 -9.57
N ASN A 37 -15.32 -13.25 -10.45
CA ASN A 37 -15.42 -14.65 -10.88
C ASN A 37 -14.18 -15.10 -11.66
N PHE A 38 -13.64 -14.24 -12.55
CA PHE A 38 -12.41 -14.55 -13.26
C PHE A 38 -11.23 -14.81 -12.29
N LEU A 39 -11.10 -14.03 -11.21
CA LEU A 39 -10.09 -14.26 -10.19
C LEU A 39 -10.30 -15.62 -9.47
N THR A 40 -11.54 -16.03 -9.32
CA THR A 40 -11.90 -17.33 -8.73
C THR A 40 -11.55 -18.50 -9.64
N ASP A 41 -11.78 -18.38 -10.93
CA ASP A 41 -11.49 -19.44 -11.91
C ASP A 41 -10.01 -19.80 -11.95
N VAL A 42 -9.13 -18.80 -11.79
CA VAL A 42 -7.67 -19.00 -11.77
C VAL A 42 -7.21 -19.69 -10.48
N PHE A 43 -7.84 -19.38 -9.34
CA PHE A 43 -7.42 -19.84 -8.01
C PHE A 43 -8.42 -20.77 -7.33
N GLY A 44 -9.37 -21.35 -8.05
CA GLY A 44 -10.45 -22.18 -7.49
C GLY A 44 -10.03 -23.24 -6.46
N PRO A 45 -8.98 -24.04 -6.71
CA PRO A 45 -8.52 -25.01 -5.70
C PRO A 45 -7.99 -24.35 -4.42
N VAL A 46 -7.35 -23.19 -4.54
CA VAL A 46 -6.84 -22.42 -3.41
C VAL A 46 -7.98 -21.77 -2.64
N ALA A 47 -9.02 -21.27 -3.34
CA ALA A 47 -10.20 -20.66 -2.72
C ALA A 47 -10.90 -21.61 -1.75
N LYS A 48 -11.08 -22.89 -2.14
CA LYS A 48 -11.68 -23.89 -1.26
C LYS A 48 -10.85 -24.13 0.01
N ALA A 49 -9.53 -24.26 -0.12
CA ALA A 49 -8.65 -24.45 1.02
C ALA A 49 -8.69 -23.23 1.96
N LEU A 50 -8.77 -22.01 1.43
CA LEU A 50 -8.88 -20.79 2.21
C LEU A 50 -10.18 -20.73 3.00
N LEU A 51 -11.32 -21.16 2.43
CA LEU A 51 -12.59 -21.27 3.16
C LEU A 51 -12.52 -22.26 4.31
N ASP A 52 -11.85 -23.39 4.12
CA ASP A 52 -11.64 -24.38 5.19
C ASP A 52 -10.83 -23.75 6.34
N TYR A 53 -9.77 -23.00 6.04
CA TYR A 53 -8.99 -22.27 7.06
C TYR A 53 -9.81 -21.17 7.74
N ALA A 54 -10.59 -20.40 7.00
CA ALA A 54 -11.46 -19.36 7.57
C ALA A 54 -12.48 -19.98 8.54
N SER A 55 -13.08 -21.12 8.16
CA SER A 55 -14.01 -21.89 8.99
C SER A 55 -13.34 -22.48 10.23
N ALA A 56 -12.06 -22.83 10.14
CA ALA A 56 -11.25 -23.28 11.28
C ALA A 56 -10.82 -22.13 12.22
N GLY A 57 -11.21 -20.88 11.92
CA GLY A 57 -10.98 -19.72 12.78
C GLY A 57 -9.72 -18.92 12.47
N TYR A 58 -8.98 -19.26 11.43
CA TYR A 58 -7.84 -18.42 11.00
C TYR A 58 -8.35 -17.08 10.45
N LYS A 59 -7.76 -15.98 10.90
CA LYS A 59 -8.18 -14.60 10.54
C LYS A 59 -7.10 -13.79 9.81
N ARG A 60 -5.88 -14.25 9.80
CA ARG A 60 -4.75 -13.55 9.14
C ARG A 60 -4.19 -14.41 8.03
N LEU A 61 -3.99 -13.81 6.86
CA LEU A 61 -3.41 -14.45 5.69
C LEU A 61 -2.21 -13.64 5.21
N VAL A 62 -1.05 -14.27 5.16
CA VAL A 62 0.15 -13.70 4.54
C VAL A 62 0.34 -14.36 3.20
N ILE A 63 0.36 -13.56 2.14
CA ILE A 63 0.59 -14.00 0.79
C ILE A 63 2.01 -13.62 0.39
N ILE A 64 2.78 -14.58 -0.10
CA ILE A 64 4.11 -14.37 -0.65
C ILE A 64 4.02 -14.64 -2.15
N PRO A 65 3.77 -13.60 -2.96
CA PRO A 65 3.61 -13.76 -4.40
C PRO A 65 4.94 -14.06 -5.07
N ASP A 66 4.87 -14.66 -6.24
CA ASP A 66 6.00 -14.80 -7.16
C ASP A 66 5.69 -14.12 -8.49
N GLY A 67 6.69 -13.51 -9.10
CA GLY A 67 6.59 -12.89 -10.40
C GLY A 67 5.48 -11.82 -10.48
N PRO A 68 4.69 -11.82 -11.56
CA PRO A 68 3.63 -10.82 -11.79
C PRO A 68 2.54 -10.81 -10.72
N LEU A 69 2.40 -11.87 -9.94
CA LEU A 69 1.42 -11.95 -8.85
C LEU A 69 1.65 -10.91 -7.74
N HIS A 70 2.82 -10.31 -7.65
CA HIS A 70 3.05 -9.15 -6.77
C HIS A 70 2.08 -7.99 -7.04
N PHE A 71 1.53 -7.89 -8.24
CA PHE A 71 0.58 -6.84 -8.63
C PHE A 71 -0.87 -7.31 -8.65
N PHE A 72 -1.13 -8.50 -8.14
CA PHE A 72 -2.46 -9.10 -8.16
C PHE A 72 -3.25 -8.67 -6.93
N PRO A 73 -4.50 -8.19 -7.09
CA PRO A 73 -5.33 -7.76 -5.97
C PRO A 73 -6.00 -8.97 -5.29
N PHE A 74 -5.22 -9.77 -4.55
CA PHE A 74 -5.67 -11.02 -3.92
C PHE A 74 -6.92 -10.85 -3.04
N HIS A 75 -7.04 -9.72 -2.35
CA HIS A 75 -8.17 -9.42 -1.48
C HIS A 75 -9.53 -9.41 -2.20
N LEU A 76 -9.53 -9.32 -3.55
CA LEU A 76 -10.71 -9.40 -4.40
C LEU A 76 -11.07 -10.82 -4.85
N MET A 77 -10.30 -11.84 -4.48
CA MET A 77 -10.66 -13.22 -4.80
C MET A 77 -12.02 -13.55 -4.18
N ASN A 78 -12.96 -14.00 -5.01
CA ASN A 78 -14.25 -14.49 -4.55
C ASN A 78 -14.09 -15.93 -4.05
N LEU A 79 -14.45 -16.17 -2.79
CA LEU A 79 -14.37 -17.49 -2.18
C LEU A 79 -15.68 -18.28 -2.27
N GLY A 80 -16.71 -17.68 -2.88
CA GLY A 80 -18.05 -18.28 -3.06
C GLY A 80 -19.12 -17.67 -2.17
N ASP A 81 -18.78 -17.32 -0.94
CA ASP A 81 -19.64 -16.66 0.05
C ASP A 81 -19.20 -15.23 0.40
N GLY A 82 -18.19 -14.71 -0.31
CA GLY A 82 -17.65 -13.36 -0.15
C GLY A 82 -16.27 -13.23 -0.77
N LEU A 83 -15.67 -12.05 -0.63
CA LEU A 83 -14.31 -11.79 -1.06
C LEU A 83 -13.30 -12.27 -0.01
N LEU A 84 -12.07 -12.53 -0.42
CA LEU A 84 -10.99 -12.87 0.51
C LEU A 84 -10.86 -11.84 1.65
N ALA A 85 -11.06 -10.56 1.35
CA ALA A 85 -11.06 -9.47 2.33
C ALA A 85 -12.17 -9.59 3.40
N ASP A 86 -13.24 -10.33 3.13
CA ASP A 86 -14.34 -10.52 4.09
C ASP A 86 -13.99 -11.59 5.15
N HIS A 87 -13.06 -12.49 4.83
CA HIS A 87 -12.66 -13.62 5.67
C HIS A 87 -11.34 -13.40 6.39
N PHE A 88 -10.39 -12.72 5.73
CA PHE A 88 -9.01 -12.58 6.20
C PHE A 88 -8.52 -11.13 6.18
N LEU A 89 -7.80 -10.78 7.23
CA LEU A 89 -6.84 -9.69 7.18
C LEU A 89 -5.67 -10.16 6.30
N THR A 90 -5.60 -9.60 5.08
CA THR A 90 -4.65 -10.04 4.06
C THR A 90 -3.48 -9.08 3.97
N THR A 91 -2.26 -9.61 4.04
CA THR A 91 -1.03 -8.87 3.83
C THR A 91 -0.18 -9.51 2.75
N ILE A 92 0.54 -8.71 1.99
CA ILE A 92 1.45 -9.17 0.94
C ILE A 92 2.88 -9.02 1.46
N ALA A 93 3.62 -10.13 1.52
CA ALA A 93 5.04 -10.11 1.86
C ALA A 93 5.88 -10.39 0.60
N PRO A 94 6.82 -9.50 0.24
CA PRO A 94 7.65 -9.71 -0.95
C PRO A 94 8.53 -10.96 -0.90
N SER A 95 8.78 -11.48 0.30
CA SER A 95 9.48 -12.76 0.52
C SER A 95 9.18 -13.28 1.93
N VAL A 96 9.57 -14.55 2.19
CA VAL A 96 9.47 -15.17 3.54
C VAL A 96 10.13 -14.30 4.62
N ARG A 97 11.25 -13.66 4.31
CA ARG A 97 11.94 -12.77 5.25
C ARG A 97 11.06 -11.59 5.71
N HIS A 98 10.23 -11.06 4.83
CA HIS A 98 9.32 -9.94 5.13
C HIS A 98 8.02 -10.42 5.78
N ALA A 99 7.69 -11.71 5.67
CA ALA A 99 6.53 -12.28 6.33
C ALA A 99 6.75 -12.52 7.83
N VAL A 100 8.01 -12.71 8.25
CA VAL A 100 8.38 -12.96 9.64
C VAL A 100 8.65 -11.62 10.33
N PRO A 101 8.10 -11.39 11.55
CA PRO A 101 8.37 -10.15 12.27
C PRO A 101 9.86 -10.04 12.58
N THR A 102 10.43 -8.91 12.25
CA THR A 102 11.80 -8.61 12.68
C THR A 102 11.79 -8.32 14.18
N LEU A 103 12.66 -9.01 14.92
CA LEU A 103 12.80 -8.83 16.35
C LEU A 103 13.18 -7.37 16.66
N VAL A 104 12.43 -6.76 17.56
CA VAL A 104 12.69 -5.46 18.22
C VAL A 104 13.35 -4.41 17.34
N HIS A 105 12.56 -3.52 16.79
CA HIS A 105 13.10 -2.31 16.17
C HIS A 105 13.48 -1.28 17.24
N PRO A 106 14.56 -0.52 17.06
CA PRO A 106 14.90 0.57 17.97
C PRO A 106 13.75 1.58 17.99
N ASP A 107 13.44 2.10 19.18
CA ASP A 107 12.49 3.20 19.30
C ASP A 107 13.08 4.43 18.61
N ARG A 108 12.28 5.08 17.77
CA ARG A 108 12.66 6.30 17.07
C ARG A 108 12.19 7.51 17.85
N GLY A 109 13.12 8.39 18.16
CA GLY A 109 12.85 9.63 18.91
C GLY A 109 12.25 10.76 18.06
N GLY A 110 11.85 10.49 16.82
CA GLY A 110 11.24 11.48 15.92
C GLY A 110 9.73 11.67 16.15
N ARG A 111 9.07 12.30 15.19
CA ARG A 111 7.62 12.55 15.22
C ARG A 111 6.84 11.23 15.18
N ALA A 112 5.66 11.25 15.76
CA ALA A 112 4.72 10.11 15.69
C ALA A 112 4.30 9.83 14.25
N VAL A 113 4.08 10.90 13.47
CA VAL A 113 3.87 10.86 12.02
C VAL A 113 4.42 12.13 11.38
N SER A 114 5.04 11.99 10.20
CA SER A 114 5.28 13.10 9.27
C SER A 114 4.44 12.89 8.04
N SER A 115 3.62 13.88 7.69
CA SER A 115 2.68 13.82 6.57
C SER A 115 3.00 14.92 5.56
N PHE A 116 3.07 14.53 4.28
CA PHE A 116 3.44 15.38 3.16
C PHE A 116 2.35 15.36 2.10
N GLY A 117 1.93 16.55 1.62
CA GLY A 117 0.93 16.71 0.56
C GLY A 117 1.42 17.63 -0.55
N MET A 118 1.26 17.20 -1.82
CA MET A 118 1.58 17.99 -3.01
C MET A 118 0.31 18.16 -3.85
N SER A 119 -0.29 19.35 -3.85
CA SER A 119 -1.56 19.60 -4.53
C SER A 119 -1.45 19.83 -6.04
N PHE A 120 -0.31 20.29 -6.53
CA PHE A 120 -0.10 20.67 -7.95
C PHE A 120 -1.21 21.60 -8.46
N SER A 121 -1.68 22.52 -7.63
CA SER A 121 -2.90 23.32 -7.84
C SER A 121 -2.86 24.22 -9.07
N SER A 122 -1.68 24.57 -9.54
CA SER A 122 -1.45 25.42 -10.73
C SER A 122 -1.19 24.64 -12.02
N GLY A 123 -1.28 23.31 -12.01
CA GLY A 123 -0.97 22.50 -13.18
C GLY A 123 0.51 22.64 -13.56
N GLU A 124 1.41 22.42 -12.62
CA GLU A 124 2.85 22.60 -12.79
C GLU A 124 3.45 21.55 -13.71
N GLY A 125 3.82 21.99 -14.89
CA GLY A 125 4.44 21.13 -15.89
C GLY A 125 3.49 20.06 -16.45
N GLN A 126 3.92 18.79 -16.39
CA GLN A 126 3.16 17.63 -16.91
C GLN A 126 2.22 16.98 -15.88
N TYR A 127 2.14 17.52 -14.66
CA TYR A 127 1.38 16.92 -13.57
C TYR A 127 -0.02 17.53 -13.46
N SER A 128 -1.03 16.69 -13.36
CA SER A 128 -2.41 17.13 -13.09
C SER A 128 -2.55 17.60 -11.65
N ALA A 129 -3.53 18.48 -11.38
CA ALA A 129 -3.84 18.87 -10.03
C ALA A 129 -4.27 17.66 -9.17
N LEU A 130 -3.83 17.65 -7.91
CA LEU A 130 -4.21 16.70 -6.86
C LEU A 130 -4.81 17.47 -5.68
N PRO A 131 -6.03 18.02 -5.80
CA PRO A 131 -6.60 18.90 -4.79
C PRO A 131 -6.80 18.21 -3.44
N GLY A 132 -6.99 16.89 -3.42
CA GLY A 132 -7.14 16.09 -2.21
C GLY A 132 -5.87 15.84 -1.42
N ALA A 133 -4.68 15.96 -2.02
CA ALA A 133 -3.42 15.61 -1.37
C ALA A 133 -3.14 16.42 -0.09
N ASN A 134 -3.47 17.72 -0.10
CA ASN A 134 -3.29 18.59 1.05
C ASN A 134 -4.32 18.29 2.16
N SER A 135 -5.58 18.01 1.83
CA SER A 135 -6.61 17.58 2.80
C SER A 135 -6.24 16.23 3.42
N GLU A 136 -5.84 15.27 2.61
CA GLU A 136 -5.37 13.95 3.05
C GLU A 136 -4.20 14.08 4.03
N SER A 137 -3.16 14.85 3.68
CA SER A 137 -2.00 15.06 4.54
C SER A 137 -2.33 15.73 5.86
N THR A 138 -3.27 16.69 5.85
CA THR A 138 -3.77 17.35 7.06
C THR A 138 -4.52 16.37 7.97
N THR A 139 -5.41 15.56 7.39
CA THR A 139 -6.20 14.57 8.11
C THR A 139 -5.31 13.53 8.79
N VAL A 140 -4.27 13.06 8.08
CA VAL A 140 -3.29 12.13 8.62
C VAL A 140 -2.48 12.72 9.79
N ALA A 141 -1.93 13.93 9.63
CA ALA A 141 -1.15 14.58 10.69
C ALA A 141 -2.00 14.85 11.94
N SER A 142 -3.23 15.33 11.75
CA SER A 142 -4.17 15.67 12.83
C SER A 142 -4.52 14.46 13.71
N ALA A 143 -4.49 13.24 13.18
CA ALA A 143 -4.72 12.02 13.95
C ALA A 143 -3.73 11.85 15.12
N PHE A 144 -2.54 12.42 15.01
CA PHE A 144 -1.50 12.40 16.06
C PHE A 144 -1.27 13.77 16.72
N GLY A 145 -2.08 14.78 16.42
CA GLY A 145 -1.87 16.13 16.89
C GLY A 145 -0.63 16.82 16.29
N GLU A 146 -0.19 16.35 15.12
CA GLU A 146 0.97 16.86 14.39
C GLU A 146 0.56 17.82 13.27
N SER A 147 1.50 18.66 12.81
CA SER A 147 1.34 19.46 11.59
C SER A 147 1.88 18.71 10.38
N CYS A 148 1.26 18.93 9.21
CA CYS A 148 1.73 18.42 7.92
C CYS A 148 2.65 19.40 7.20
N PHE A 149 3.31 18.91 6.14
CA PHE A 149 4.10 19.70 5.20
C PHE A 149 3.40 19.69 3.84
N GLN A 150 3.11 20.86 3.28
CA GLN A 150 2.32 20.97 2.05
C GLN A 150 3.05 21.75 0.98
N ASP A 151 2.84 21.38 -0.28
CA ASP A 151 3.37 22.05 -1.47
C ASP A 151 4.86 22.40 -1.31
N ASN A 152 5.23 23.68 -1.27
CA ASN A 152 6.62 24.11 -1.11
C ASN A 152 7.31 23.61 0.17
N GLU A 153 6.55 23.22 1.18
CA GLU A 153 7.12 22.63 2.40
C GLU A 153 7.32 21.11 2.31
N ALA A 154 6.68 20.44 1.36
CA ALA A 154 6.82 19.01 1.12
C ALA A 154 8.11 18.72 0.31
N THR A 155 9.24 19.09 0.89
CA THR A 155 10.54 19.00 0.20
C THR A 155 11.16 17.61 0.29
N LYS A 156 11.96 17.28 -0.72
CA LYS A 156 12.70 16.01 -0.77
C LYS A 156 13.58 15.79 0.47
N GLU A 157 14.26 16.85 0.92
CA GLU A 157 15.14 16.80 2.10
C GLU A 157 14.36 16.49 3.36
N ARG A 158 13.17 17.10 3.53
CA ARG A 158 12.31 16.81 4.68
C ARG A 158 11.77 15.39 4.65
N VAL A 159 11.38 14.89 3.47
CA VAL A 159 10.93 13.49 3.32
C VAL A 159 12.06 12.51 3.66
N LEU A 160 13.28 12.72 3.15
CA LEU A 160 14.44 11.88 3.49
C LEU A 160 14.77 11.91 4.98
N ALA A 161 14.68 13.09 5.60
CA ALA A 161 14.89 13.25 7.05
C ALA A 161 13.80 12.53 7.86
N ALA A 162 12.52 12.65 7.46
CA ALA A 162 11.40 11.98 8.10
C ALA A 162 11.53 10.45 8.00
N LEU A 163 11.83 9.92 6.81
CA LEU A 163 12.06 8.49 6.59
C LEU A 163 13.17 7.94 7.50
N SER A 164 14.21 8.73 7.77
CA SER A 164 15.33 8.30 8.60
C SER A 164 15.10 8.42 10.10
N ARG A 165 14.16 9.27 10.55
CA ARG A 165 14.02 9.65 11.96
C ARG A 165 12.66 9.36 12.57
N ASP A 166 11.57 9.53 11.81
CA ASP A 166 10.22 9.52 12.33
C ASP A 166 9.63 8.10 12.36
N ARG A 167 8.57 7.88 13.14
CA ARG A 167 8.00 6.54 13.31
C ARG A 167 7.11 6.14 12.13
N ARG A 168 6.40 7.09 11.54
CA ARG A 168 5.51 6.88 10.39
C ARG A 168 5.64 8.03 9.42
N VAL A 169 5.55 7.73 8.13
CA VAL A 169 5.63 8.73 7.06
C VAL A 169 4.49 8.50 6.08
N HIS A 170 3.74 9.56 5.80
CA HIS A 170 2.70 9.59 4.79
C HIS A 170 3.05 10.59 3.69
N ILE A 171 2.86 10.20 2.43
CA ILE A 171 3.22 11.05 1.28
C ILE A 171 2.10 10.97 0.23
N ALA A 172 1.33 12.06 0.10
CA ALA A 172 0.30 12.25 -0.91
C ALA A 172 0.85 13.10 -2.06
N THR A 173 1.16 12.48 -3.19
CA THR A 173 1.80 13.15 -4.35
C THR A 173 1.64 12.34 -5.62
N HIS A 174 2.19 12.83 -6.75
CA HIS A 174 2.34 12.02 -7.96
C HIS A 174 3.48 11.02 -7.85
N GLY A 175 3.21 9.79 -8.29
CA GLY A 175 4.22 8.76 -8.53
C GLY A 175 4.54 8.62 -10.02
N SER A 176 5.71 8.12 -10.32
CA SER A 176 6.13 7.77 -11.68
C SER A 176 6.64 6.34 -11.71
N HIS A 177 5.93 5.49 -12.43
CA HIS A 177 6.38 4.13 -12.69
C HIS A 177 7.38 4.11 -13.85
N HIS A 178 8.46 3.30 -13.73
CA HIS A 178 9.45 3.14 -14.77
C HIS A 178 9.62 1.64 -15.13
N PRO A 179 8.89 1.13 -16.13
CA PRO A 179 8.79 -0.31 -16.39
C PRO A 179 10.13 -1.00 -16.67
N SER A 180 11.05 -0.32 -17.36
CA SER A 180 12.35 -0.91 -17.75
C SER A 180 13.47 -0.66 -16.74
N ALA A 181 13.33 0.32 -15.85
CA ALA A 181 14.36 0.71 -14.88
C ALA A 181 13.75 1.04 -13.51
N PRO A 182 13.38 0.04 -12.70
CA PRO A 182 12.66 0.21 -11.44
C PRO A 182 13.41 1.04 -10.40
N ALA A 183 14.74 1.13 -10.49
CA ALA A 183 15.53 2.02 -9.64
C ALA A 183 15.21 3.51 -9.86
N PHE A 184 14.67 3.87 -11.03
CA PHE A 184 14.22 5.22 -11.38
C PHE A 184 12.72 5.44 -11.18
N GLN A 185 11.99 4.49 -10.61
CA GLN A 185 10.66 4.77 -10.07
C GLN A 185 10.80 5.87 -9.03
N SER A 186 9.89 6.84 -9.02
CA SER A 186 10.04 8.03 -8.19
C SER A 186 8.71 8.59 -7.74
N ILE A 187 8.75 9.41 -6.71
CA ILE A 187 7.69 10.33 -6.31
C ILE A 187 8.14 11.78 -6.55
N VAL A 188 7.17 12.67 -6.74
CA VAL A 188 7.42 14.07 -7.06
C VAL A 188 7.25 14.92 -5.82
N LEU A 189 8.22 15.76 -5.51
CA LEU A 189 8.26 16.59 -4.31
C LEU A 189 8.69 18.01 -4.67
N SER A 190 8.62 18.95 -3.74
CA SER A 190 9.13 20.30 -3.89
C SER A 190 10.65 20.34 -3.69
N ASP A 191 11.32 21.29 -4.39
CA ASP A 191 12.70 21.69 -4.10
C ASP A 191 12.80 22.78 -3.01
N GLY A 192 11.62 23.30 -2.54
CA GLY A 192 11.52 24.38 -1.57
C GLY A 192 11.60 25.79 -2.14
N GLU A 193 11.90 25.93 -3.42
CA GLU A 193 12.07 27.23 -4.13
C GLU A 193 10.96 27.47 -5.17
N GLY A 194 9.93 26.61 -5.18
CA GLY A 194 8.81 26.65 -6.13
C GLY A 194 9.00 25.76 -7.35
N GLY A 195 10.05 24.97 -7.39
CA GLY A 195 10.30 23.95 -8.41
C GLY A 195 9.96 22.53 -7.91
N LEU A 196 10.04 21.56 -8.83
CA LEU A 196 9.76 20.16 -8.57
C LEU A 196 11.04 19.32 -8.66
N VAL A 197 11.19 18.39 -7.72
CA VAL A 197 12.29 17.42 -7.66
C VAL A 197 11.73 16.02 -7.50
N ARG A 198 12.48 15.00 -7.93
CA ARG A 198 12.10 13.60 -7.79
C ARG A 198 12.91 12.93 -6.69
N LEU A 199 12.23 12.14 -5.87
CA LEU A 199 12.85 11.14 -4.98
C LEU A 199 12.77 9.79 -5.66
N PHE A 200 13.92 9.23 -6.03
CA PHE A 200 14.03 7.96 -6.74
C PHE A 200 14.16 6.79 -5.78
N ALA A 201 13.71 5.61 -6.24
CA ALA A 201 13.81 4.36 -5.48
C ALA A 201 15.26 4.02 -5.06
N TYR A 202 16.27 4.31 -5.90
CA TYR A 202 17.68 4.06 -5.58
C TYR A 202 18.19 4.94 -4.42
N GLU A 203 17.65 6.15 -4.24
CA GLU A 203 18.07 7.05 -3.16
C GLU A 203 17.59 6.53 -1.81
N VAL A 204 16.40 5.92 -1.78
CA VAL A 204 15.85 5.27 -0.57
C VAL A 204 16.76 4.14 -0.09
N LEU A 205 17.43 3.43 -0.98
CA LEU A 205 18.35 2.34 -0.63
C LEU A 205 19.58 2.80 0.17
N SER A 206 19.89 4.09 0.19
CA SER A 206 20.98 4.65 1.00
C SER A 206 20.59 4.92 2.46
N LEU A 207 19.29 4.89 2.78
CA LEU A 207 18.78 5.23 4.12
C LEU A 207 18.83 4.03 5.06
N ASP A 208 18.85 4.31 6.35
CA ASP A 208 18.56 3.33 7.41
C ASP A 208 17.09 3.55 7.88
N LEU A 209 16.22 2.60 7.56
CA LEU A 209 14.81 2.68 7.86
C LEU A 209 14.39 1.79 9.05
N ARG A 210 15.35 1.22 9.78
CA ARG A 210 15.07 0.39 10.95
C ARG A 210 14.32 1.19 12.01
N GLY A 211 13.18 0.68 12.47
CA GLY A 211 12.28 1.35 13.42
C GLY A 211 11.23 2.24 12.78
N LEU A 212 11.26 2.48 11.48
CA LEU A 212 10.15 3.05 10.73
C LEU A 212 9.03 2.01 10.69
N GLU A 213 7.84 2.37 11.18
CA GLU A 213 6.74 1.44 11.34
C GLU A 213 5.88 1.33 10.07
N VAL A 214 5.59 2.47 9.47
CA VAL A 214 4.71 2.58 8.30
C VAL A 214 5.21 3.66 7.36
N VAL A 215 5.29 3.34 6.07
CA VAL A 215 5.25 4.33 5.00
C VAL A 215 3.97 4.14 4.20
N SER A 216 3.18 5.18 4.05
CA SER A 216 2.03 5.16 3.14
C SER A 216 2.23 6.14 1.99
N LEU A 217 1.96 5.64 0.79
CA LEU A 217 2.14 6.36 -0.45
C LEU A 217 0.76 6.58 -1.09
N GLY A 218 0.17 7.75 -0.86
CA GLY A 218 -1.03 8.26 -1.52
C GLY A 218 -0.74 8.71 -2.97
N ALA A 219 0.20 8.04 -3.62
CA ALA A 219 0.62 8.33 -4.99
C ALA A 219 0.21 7.18 -5.91
N CYS A 220 -0.33 7.53 -7.07
CA CYS A 220 -0.77 6.56 -8.06
C CYS A 220 0.37 5.63 -8.48
N GLU A 221 0.05 4.33 -8.61
CA GLU A 221 0.96 3.31 -9.14
C GLU A 221 2.26 3.09 -8.34
N THR A 222 2.35 3.60 -7.11
CA THR A 222 3.54 3.37 -6.24
C THR A 222 3.63 1.93 -5.75
N GLY A 223 2.50 1.21 -5.68
CA GLY A 223 2.46 -0.22 -5.44
C GLY A 223 2.99 -1.05 -6.60
N LEU A 224 3.15 -0.43 -7.79
CA LEU A 224 3.75 -1.06 -8.95
C LEU A 224 5.26 -0.98 -8.88
N GLY A 225 5.89 -2.03 -9.34
CA GLY A 225 7.31 -2.11 -9.54
C GLY A 225 7.59 -2.92 -10.80
N ARG A 226 8.76 -3.49 -10.89
CA ARG A 226 9.11 -4.51 -11.87
C ARG A 226 9.45 -5.79 -11.12
N VAL A 227 9.07 -6.89 -11.71
CA VAL A 227 9.58 -8.20 -11.29
C VAL A 227 10.89 -8.46 -12.02
N ASP A 228 11.95 -8.82 -11.29
CA ASP A 228 13.22 -9.21 -11.89
C ASP A 228 13.18 -10.65 -12.43
N LEU A 229 14.29 -11.09 -13.03
CA LEU A 229 14.40 -12.45 -13.59
C LEU A 229 14.24 -13.57 -12.54
N PHE A 230 14.30 -13.25 -11.27
CA PHE A 230 14.15 -14.18 -10.14
C PHE A 230 12.80 -14.04 -9.43
N GLY A 231 11.82 -13.35 -10.04
CA GLY A 231 10.48 -13.18 -9.46
C GLY A 231 10.37 -12.11 -8.37
N ASN A 232 11.44 -11.36 -8.06
CA ASN A 232 11.40 -10.38 -6.97
C ASN A 232 10.85 -9.02 -7.40
N LEU A 233 10.05 -8.42 -6.53
CA LEU A 233 9.55 -7.05 -6.68
C LEU A 233 10.70 -6.04 -6.60
N ARG A 234 10.78 -5.12 -7.56
CA ARG A 234 11.73 -3.99 -7.62
C ARG A 234 10.97 -2.68 -7.79
N GLY A 235 11.43 -1.62 -7.13
CA GLY A 235 10.84 -0.29 -7.19
C GLY A 235 10.88 0.40 -5.83
N ILE A 236 10.14 1.51 -5.67
CA ILE A 236 10.19 2.32 -4.45
C ILE A 236 9.69 1.54 -3.22
N THR A 237 8.61 0.78 -3.36
CA THR A 237 8.05 -0.06 -2.29
C THR A 237 9.05 -1.10 -1.80
N SER A 238 9.69 -1.82 -2.73
CA SER A 238 10.71 -2.81 -2.35
C SER A 238 11.96 -2.17 -1.78
N SER A 239 12.33 -0.97 -2.23
CA SER A 239 13.47 -0.22 -1.67
C SER A 239 13.23 0.19 -0.23
N LEU A 240 12.03 0.64 0.11
CA LEU A 240 11.60 0.91 1.47
C LEU A 240 11.72 -0.34 2.35
N LEU A 241 11.05 -1.43 1.97
CA LEU A 241 11.05 -2.69 2.73
C LEU A 241 12.46 -3.30 2.91
N ALA A 242 13.34 -3.17 1.89
CA ALA A 242 14.70 -3.69 1.96
C ALA A 242 15.57 -3.01 3.03
N ARG A 243 15.19 -1.83 3.50
CA ARG A 243 15.96 -1.03 4.47
C ARG A 243 15.48 -1.14 5.91
N GLY A 244 14.52 -2.03 6.18
CA GLY A 244 14.11 -2.42 7.53
C GLY A 244 12.81 -1.78 8.01
N GLU A 245 12.01 -1.24 7.12
CA GLU A 245 10.66 -0.80 7.38
C GLU A 245 9.72 -2.00 7.59
N ARG A 246 8.65 -1.83 8.39
CA ARG A 246 7.71 -2.92 8.70
C ARG A 246 6.64 -3.10 7.64
N CYS A 247 6.06 -2.02 7.14
CA CYS A 247 5.08 -2.08 6.08
C CYS A 247 5.05 -0.83 5.20
N VAL A 248 4.71 -1.05 3.94
CA VAL A 248 4.36 -0.01 2.98
C VAL A 248 2.89 -0.16 2.61
N ILE A 249 2.14 0.93 2.65
CA ILE A 249 0.80 1.01 2.06
C ILE A 249 0.92 1.77 0.76
N ALA A 250 0.47 1.17 -0.32
CA ALA A 250 0.61 1.72 -1.66
C ALA A 250 -0.59 1.37 -2.53
N ALA A 251 -0.75 2.08 -3.66
CA ALA A 251 -1.85 1.86 -4.59
C ALA A 251 -1.38 1.15 -5.87
N LEU A 252 -2.14 0.16 -6.32
CA LEU A 252 -1.91 -0.58 -7.58
C LEU A 252 -2.42 0.17 -8.82
N TRP A 253 -3.37 1.08 -8.65
CA TRP A 253 -3.90 1.99 -9.67
C TRP A 253 -4.45 3.27 -9.01
N PRO A 254 -4.78 4.31 -9.78
CA PRO A 254 -5.28 5.57 -9.23
C PRO A 254 -6.54 5.40 -8.39
N VAL A 255 -6.57 6.06 -7.24
CA VAL A 255 -7.70 6.15 -6.30
C VAL A 255 -8.30 7.55 -6.38
N SER A 256 -9.62 7.68 -6.16
CA SER A 256 -10.22 9.01 -6.02
C SER A 256 -9.76 9.70 -4.74
N ASP A 257 -9.56 11.03 -4.79
CA ASP A 257 -9.08 11.82 -3.65
C ASP A 257 -9.94 11.59 -2.39
N ALA A 258 -11.27 11.57 -2.54
CA ALA A 258 -12.18 11.37 -1.42
C ALA A 258 -12.05 9.97 -0.78
N ALA A 259 -11.83 8.93 -1.59
CA ALA A 259 -11.63 7.58 -1.08
C ALA A 259 -10.26 7.43 -0.42
N ALA A 260 -9.22 8.04 -0.98
CA ALA A 260 -7.88 8.07 -0.38
C ALA A 260 -7.88 8.80 0.97
N GLU A 261 -8.46 10.00 1.04
CA GLU A 261 -8.58 10.76 2.29
C GLU A 261 -9.33 9.98 3.37
N LEU A 262 -10.46 9.32 3.03
CA LEU A 262 -11.20 8.50 3.97
C LEU A 262 -10.36 7.32 4.45
N PHE A 263 -9.69 6.62 3.53
CA PHE A 263 -8.87 5.47 3.85
C PHE A 263 -7.71 5.84 4.77
N PHE A 264 -6.85 6.77 4.35
CA PHE A 264 -5.68 7.14 5.13
C PHE A 264 -6.06 7.85 6.44
N GLY A 265 -7.08 8.71 6.42
CA GLY A 265 -7.60 9.33 7.65
C GLY A 265 -8.10 8.30 8.66
N THR A 266 -8.79 7.25 8.22
CA THR A 266 -9.25 6.17 9.10
C THR A 266 -8.08 5.32 9.58
N PHE A 267 -7.20 4.91 8.68
CA PHE A 267 -6.02 4.10 9.00
C PHE A 267 -5.16 4.76 10.10
N TYR A 268 -4.85 6.04 9.94
CA TYR A 268 -4.01 6.75 10.90
C TYR A 268 -4.72 7.08 12.22
N ARG A 269 -6.04 7.29 12.23
CA ARG A 269 -6.81 7.39 13.47
C ARG A 269 -6.80 6.09 14.27
N GLU A 270 -6.95 4.96 13.61
CA GLU A 270 -6.84 3.63 14.24
C GLU A 270 -5.43 3.41 14.83
N LEU A 271 -4.37 3.76 14.10
CA LEU A 271 -3.01 3.70 14.61
C LEU A 271 -2.81 4.61 15.83
N ALA A 272 -3.37 5.82 15.81
CA ALA A 272 -3.29 6.76 16.93
C ALA A 272 -4.04 6.25 18.17
N ALA A 273 -5.13 5.47 17.96
CA ALA A 273 -5.86 4.79 19.02
C ALA A 273 -5.14 3.54 19.57
N GLY A 274 -4.00 3.14 18.97
CA GLY A 274 -3.20 1.99 19.42
C GLY A 274 -3.54 0.68 18.72
N THR A 275 -4.38 0.69 17.69
CA THR A 275 -4.67 -0.47 16.83
C THR A 275 -3.41 -0.85 16.05
N ASP A 276 -3.12 -2.14 15.89
CA ASP A 276 -1.98 -2.58 15.06
C ASP A 276 -2.19 -2.25 13.57
N ALA A 277 -1.10 -2.05 12.82
CA ALA A 277 -1.17 -1.57 11.45
C ALA A 277 -1.99 -2.47 10.51
N PRO A 278 -1.91 -3.81 10.56
CA PRO A 278 -2.78 -4.66 9.75
C PRO A 278 -4.26 -4.52 10.09
N GLN A 279 -4.62 -4.42 11.39
CA GLN A 279 -6.01 -4.24 11.81
C GLN A 279 -6.53 -2.85 11.44
N ALA A 280 -5.71 -1.81 11.62
CA ALA A 280 -6.02 -0.45 11.19
C ALA A 280 -6.27 -0.38 9.67
N PHE A 281 -5.46 -1.11 8.88
CA PHE A 281 -5.65 -1.25 7.44
C PHE A 281 -6.99 -1.90 7.09
N GLN A 282 -7.34 -3.00 7.75
CA GLN A 282 -8.61 -3.70 7.51
C GLN A 282 -9.81 -2.81 7.86
N ALA A 283 -9.76 -2.09 8.98
CA ALA A 283 -10.80 -1.14 9.36
C ALA A 283 -10.97 -0.02 8.33
N ALA A 284 -9.87 0.56 7.85
CA ALA A 284 -9.88 1.58 6.81
C ALA A 284 -10.44 1.04 5.49
N GLN A 285 -10.03 -0.15 5.07
CA GLN A 285 -10.51 -0.80 3.85
C GLN A 285 -12.01 -1.08 3.93
N PHE A 286 -12.49 -1.60 5.06
CA PHE A 286 -13.91 -1.88 5.28
C PHE A 286 -14.75 -0.60 5.21
N LEU A 287 -14.34 0.47 5.90
CA LEU A 287 -15.07 1.73 5.91
C LEU A 287 -15.07 2.38 4.52
N THR A 288 -13.93 2.37 3.83
CA THR A 288 -13.83 2.92 2.47
C THR A 288 -14.70 2.15 1.50
N ARG A 289 -14.69 0.81 1.54
CA ARG A 289 -15.58 -0.04 0.74
C ARG A 289 -17.06 0.25 1.00
N THR A 290 -17.42 0.53 2.25
CA THR A 290 -18.81 0.84 2.63
C THR A 290 -19.28 2.17 2.05
N GLN A 291 -18.44 3.19 2.03
CA GLN A 291 -18.79 4.51 1.51
C GLN A 291 -18.53 4.67 0.01
N PHE A 292 -17.52 3.97 -0.50
CA PHE A 292 -17.12 3.97 -1.91
C PHE A 292 -17.09 2.51 -2.42
N PRO A 293 -18.25 1.90 -2.71
CA PRO A 293 -18.35 0.47 -3.01
C PRO A 293 -17.72 0.06 -4.35
N ALA A 294 -17.45 1.01 -5.25
CA ALA A 294 -16.81 0.68 -6.51
C ALA A 294 -15.38 0.17 -6.32
N LEU A 295 -15.03 -0.97 -6.94
CA LEU A 295 -13.72 -1.62 -6.79
C LEU A 295 -12.55 -0.68 -7.08
N ARG A 296 -12.73 0.26 -8.02
CA ARG A 296 -11.69 1.24 -8.37
C ARG A 296 -11.29 2.16 -7.22
N ASP A 297 -12.15 2.37 -6.23
CA ASP A 297 -11.95 3.35 -5.16
C ASP A 297 -11.32 2.76 -3.89
N TRP A 298 -11.64 1.51 -3.53
CA TRP A 298 -11.12 0.89 -2.30
C TRP A 298 -10.11 -0.24 -2.54
N ALA A 299 -10.23 -0.93 -3.66
CA ALA A 299 -9.40 -2.10 -3.94
C ALA A 299 -7.96 -1.82 -4.41
N PRO A 300 -7.58 -0.62 -4.90
CA PRO A 300 -6.19 -0.35 -5.26
C PRO A 300 -5.23 -0.40 -4.08
N ILE A 301 -5.68 -0.04 -2.89
CA ILE A 301 -4.81 0.13 -1.74
C ILE A 301 -4.47 -1.23 -1.14
N VAL A 302 -3.17 -1.51 -1.04
CA VAL A 302 -2.64 -2.79 -0.56
C VAL A 302 -1.65 -2.58 0.58
N TYR A 303 -1.64 -3.56 1.50
CA TYR A 303 -0.70 -3.65 2.61
C TYR A 303 0.45 -4.58 2.21
N ILE A 304 1.66 -4.07 2.18
CA ILE A 304 2.86 -4.83 1.79
C ILE A 304 3.86 -4.80 2.96
N GLY A 305 4.15 -5.96 3.53
CA GLY A 305 5.06 -6.06 4.67
C GLY A 305 4.65 -7.11 5.70
N SER A 306 5.13 -6.97 6.94
CA SER A 306 4.87 -7.93 8.01
C SER A 306 3.42 -7.82 8.52
N ALA A 307 2.74 -8.96 8.59
CA ALA A 307 1.40 -9.10 9.18
C ALA A 307 1.40 -9.18 10.71
N LEU A 308 2.58 -9.39 11.29
CA LEU A 308 2.69 -9.65 12.72
C LEU A 308 3.22 -8.39 13.40
N GLY A 309 2.48 -7.91 14.39
CA GLY A 309 2.95 -6.89 15.33
C GLY A 309 4.20 -7.37 16.10
N PRO A 310 4.84 -6.52 16.90
CA PRO A 310 6.00 -6.94 17.68
C PRO A 310 5.63 -8.15 18.53
N VAL A 311 6.41 -9.22 18.44
CA VAL A 311 6.32 -10.37 19.35
C VAL A 311 6.76 -9.86 20.70
N GLY A 312 5.82 -9.58 21.62
CA GLY A 312 6.19 -9.16 22.96
C GLY A 312 5.20 -8.30 23.75
N ALA A 313 3.99 -8.09 23.27
CA ALA A 313 2.95 -7.40 24.04
C ALA A 313 1.72 -8.30 24.30
N GLU A 314 1.93 -9.52 24.77
CA GLU A 314 0.90 -10.14 25.60
C GLU A 314 0.84 -9.35 26.90
N LYS A 315 -0.17 -8.50 27.05
CA LYS A 315 -0.55 -8.01 28.36
C LYS A 315 -0.86 -9.24 29.20
N SER A 316 0.03 -9.57 30.14
CA SER A 316 -0.29 -10.50 31.21
C SER A 316 -1.56 -9.96 31.88
N SER A 317 -2.70 -10.56 31.57
CA SER A 317 -3.92 -10.40 32.37
C SER A 317 -3.60 -10.96 33.74
N SER A 318 -3.14 -10.10 34.66
CA SER A 318 -3.10 -10.40 36.07
C SER A 318 -4.55 -10.55 36.54
N THR A 319 -5.05 -11.77 36.56
CA THR A 319 -6.15 -12.16 37.44
C THR A 319 -5.69 -11.98 38.87
N SER A 320 -6.27 -11.03 39.55
CA SER A 320 -6.34 -10.95 41.03
C SER A 320 -7.76 -11.22 41.44
#